data_a59208543411af2967ba1a70def64ea0
#
_entry.id   a59208543411af2967ba1a70def64ea0
#
_cell.length_a   1.000
_cell.length_b   1.000
_cell.length_c   1.000
_cell.angle_alpha   90.00
_cell.angle_beta   90.00
_cell.angle_gamma   90.00
#
_symmetry.space_group_name_H-M   'P 1'
#
loop_
_entity.id
_entity.type
_entity.pdbx_description
1 polymer ?
#
loop_
_entity_poly.entity_id
_entity_poly.type
_entity_poly.pdbx_seq_one_letter_code
_entity_poly.pdbx_strand_id
1 'polypeptide(L)'
;MLSDAELLRAAQNGDTVSLGLLLERYRGSLYAQALRILGYSAQAEDAVHDTFLVALRKIDQVREPNAVGGWLHAVLRNVCLMRLRAQQGEVLFDELYRHTAGELSEPSAEETIERLAMREWVWTALGKLPEILRVTAMLRYFGSYNSYEEIAAILGVPVGTVRSRLSQVKRKLAEALLQTAGLAHGEATKRTESSARFFAEFYGLHNQGEVSTDGLDAFSEDVAVVLPDGAIVRGRELLAEGLMEDQEAGVKLRLTDVMASRDVTVVEGRFENPPDDPFHCPPATAQVHFYRGDRVHRVRFYYA
;
A
#
# COMPACT_ATOMS: atom_id res chain seq x y z
N MET A 1 25.33 13.82 13.39
CA MET A 1 23.92 13.67 13.82
C MET A 1 23.89 12.52 14.80
N LEU A 2 23.37 12.72 16.01
CA LEU A 2 23.34 11.67 17.05
C LEU A 2 22.56 10.44 16.55
N SER A 3 23.06 9.25 16.85
CA SER A 3 22.36 7.98 16.54
C SER A 3 21.17 7.76 17.50
N ASP A 4 20.26 6.87 17.15
CA ASP A 4 19.13 6.49 18.02
C ASP A 4 19.63 5.92 19.36
N ALA A 5 20.74 5.19 19.32
CA ALA A 5 21.36 4.63 20.51
C ALA A 5 21.93 5.71 21.45
N GLU A 6 22.50 6.78 20.91
CA GLU A 6 23.01 7.91 21.69
C GLU A 6 21.86 8.72 22.29
N LEU A 7 20.81 9.01 21.48
CA LEU A 7 19.62 9.70 21.95
C LEU A 7 18.89 8.90 23.03
N LEU A 8 18.78 7.58 22.86
CA LEU A 8 18.13 6.72 23.85
C LEU A 8 18.89 6.73 25.19
N ARG A 9 20.22 6.57 25.16
CA ARG A 9 21.04 6.60 26.39
C ARG A 9 20.95 7.94 27.11
N ALA A 10 20.97 9.04 26.36
CA ALA A 10 20.79 10.37 26.95
C ALA A 10 19.39 10.53 27.56
N ALA A 11 18.35 10.07 26.87
CA ALA A 11 16.97 10.09 27.36
C ALA A 11 16.81 9.25 28.65
N GLN A 12 17.42 8.07 28.71
CA GLN A 12 17.42 7.20 29.91
C GLN A 12 18.17 7.83 31.09
N ASN A 13 19.12 8.73 30.82
CA ASN A 13 19.80 9.51 31.83
C ASN A 13 19.06 10.83 32.19
N GLY A 14 17.82 10.98 31.75
CA GLY A 14 16.95 12.12 32.10
C GLY A 14 17.01 13.29 31.14
N ASP A 15 17.71 13.19 30.00
CA ASP A 15 17.71 14.23 28.98
C ASP A 15 16.41 14.20 28.16
N THR A 16 15.47 15.09 28.55
CA THR A 16 14.17 15.23 27.89
C THR A 16 14.28 15.76 26.46
N VAL A 17 15.34 16.51 26.13
CA VAL A 17 15.57 17.03 24.77
C VAL A 17 15.93 15.89 23.84
N SER A 18 16.85 15.02 24.25
CA SER A 18 17.21 13.80 23.50
C SER A 18 16.02 12.87 23.32
N LEU A 19 15.16 12.73 24.33
CA LEU A 19 13.92 11.97 24.20
C LEU A 19 12.99 12.60 23.16
N GLY A 20 12.78 13.92 23.22
CA GLY A 20 11.96 14.65 22.25
C GLY A 20 12.47 14.47 20.81
N LEU A 21 13.78 14.60 20.59
CA LEU A 21 14.41 14.39 19.29
C LEU A 21 14.24 12.94 18.79
N LEU A 22 14.37 11.97 19.67
CA LEU A 22 14.16 10.55 19.35
C LEU A 22 12.71 10.29 18.94
N LEU A 23 11.74 10.75 19.72
CA LEU A 23 10.32 10.58 19.44
C LEU A 23 9.89 11.28 18.14
N GLU A 24 10.40 12.49 17.90
CA GLU A 24 10.12 13.23 16.66
C GLU A 24 10.65 12.51 15.42
N ARG A 25 11.81 11.86 15.52
CA ARG A 25 12.40 11.05 14.45
C ARG A 25 11.47 9.88 14.03
N TYR A 26 10.74 9.32 14.98
CA TYR A 26 9.81 8.21 14.74
C TYR A 26 8.37 8.66 14.49
N ARG A 27 8.00 9.92 14.75
CA ARG A 27 6.63 10.44 14.62
C ARG A 27 5.97 10.03 13.30
N GLY A 28 6.62 10.30 12.17
CA GLY A 28 6.06 10.01 10.85
C GLY A 28 5.82 8.52 10.60
N SER A 29 6.74 7.66 11.03
CA SER A 29 6.61 6.20 10.86
C SER A 29 5.55 5.60 11.79
N LEU A 30 5.44 6.12 13.00
CA LEU A 30 4.41 5.73 13.96
C LEU A 30 3.03 6.17 13.48
N TYR A 31 2.91 7.41 12.98
CA TYR A 31 1.65 7.91 12.44
C TYR A 31 1.18 7.09 11.23
N ALA A 32 2.08 6.77 10.29
CA ALA A 32 1.75 5.90 9.17
C ALA A 32 1.25 4.51 9.61
N GLN A 33 1.84 3.95 10.69
CA GLN A 33 1.36 2.68 11.25
C GLN A 33 0.00 2.84 11.95
N ALA A 34 -0.23 3.93 12.67
CA ALA A 34 -1.50 4.21 13.32
C ALA A 34 -2.63 4.33 12.29
N LEU A 35 -2.41 5.09 11.20
CA LEU A 35 -3.35 5.20 10.08
C LEU A 35 -3.69 3.84 9.46
N ARG A 36 -2.71 2.94 9.36
CA ARG A 36 -2.96 1.59 8.84
C ARG A 36 -3.86 0.76 9.74
N ILE A 37 -3.77 0.92 11.06
CA ILE A 37 -4.51 0.12 12.03
C ILE A 37 -5.88 0.71 12.34
N LEU A 38 -5.97 2.03 12.49
CA LEU A 38 -7.16 2.76 12.93
C LEU A 38 -7.91 3.45 11.78
N GLY A 39 -7.32 3.44 10.55
CA GLY A 39 -7.82 4.24 9.45
C GLY A 39 -7.48 5.74 9.61
N TYR A 40 -7.99 6.54 8.68
CA TYR A 40 -7.82 8.00 8.71
C TYR A 40 -8.82 8.60 9.71
N SER A 41 -8.38 8.78 10.93
CA SER A 41 -9.18 9.40 11.99
C SER A 41 -8.27 10.19 12.94
N ALA A 42 -8.84 11.15 13.67
CA ALA A 42 -8.14 11.84 14.75
C ALA A 42 -7.51 10.88 15.77
N GLN A 43 -8.07 9.68 15.90
CA GLN A 43 -7.56 8.62 16.76
C GLN A 43 -6.16 8.12 16.38
N ALA A 44 -5.77 8.23 15.11
CA ALA A 44 -4.42 7.85 14.70
C ALA A 44 -3.37 8.82 15.27
N GLU A 45 -3.66 10.11 15.29
CA GLU A 45 -2.81 11.13 15.90
C GLU A 45 -2.77 10.97 17.42
N ASP A 46 -3.92 10.77 18.04
CA ASP A 46 -4.03 10.49 19.47
C ASP A 46 -3.27 9.24 19.89
N ALA A 47 -3.29 8.17 19.07
CA ALA A 47 -2.54 6.95 19.34
C ALA A 47 -1.02 7.17 19.31
N VAL A 48 -0.53 8.04 18.41
CA VAL A 48 0.87 8.46 18.41
C VAL A 48 1.20 9.26 19.67
N HIS A 49 0.32 10.18 20.05
CA HIS A 49 0.49 10.98 21.28
C HIS A 49 0.52 10.09 22.53
N ASP A 50 -0.40 9.14 22.65
CA ASP A 50 -0.41 8.16 23.74
C ASP A 50 0.86 7.31 23.77
N THR A 51 1.36 6.94 22.58
CA THR A 51 2.63 6.21 22.45
C THR A 51 3.80 7.04 23.02
N PHE A 52 3.81 8.34 22.76
CA PHE A 52 4.82 9.25 23.32
C PHE A 52 4.70 9.36 24.84
N LEU A 53 3.48 9.43 25.39
CA LEU A 53 3.25 9.42 26.83
C LEU A 53 3.73 8.10 27.49
N VAL A 54 3.53 6.96 26.81
CA VAL A 54 4.06 5.67 27.29
C VAL A 54 5.59 5.67 27.22
N ALA A 55 6.18 6.20 26.16
CA ALA A 55 7.63 6.30 26.01
C ALA A 55 8.26 7.16 27.11
N LEU A 56 7.67 8.32 27.41
CA LEU A 56 8.10 9.18 28.53
C LEU A 56 8.16 8.44 29.88
N ARG A 57 7.26 7.47 30.09
CA ARG A 57 7.17 6.73 31.38
C ARG A 57 8.01 5.46 31.40
N LYS A 58 8.33 4.88 30.25
CA LYS A 58 8.87 3.51 30.14
C LYS A 58 10.12 3.39 29.28
N ILE A 59 10.73 4.50 28.86
CA ILE A 59 11.91 4.47 27.99
C ILE A 59 13.08 3.72 28.64
N ASP A 60 13.14 3.72 29.97
CA ASP A 60 14.17 3.00 30.76
C ASP A 60 14.09 1.47 30.61
N GLN A 61 12.94 0.95 30.14
CA GLN A 61 12.74 -0.49 29.91
C GLN A 61 13.38 -0.98 28.61
N VAL A 62 13.82 -0.08 27.74
CA VAL A 62 14.48 -0.44 26.48
C VAL A 62 15.93 -0.82 26.76
N ARG A 63 16.21 -2.13 26.76
CA ARG A 63 17.56 -2.66 27.09
C ARG A 63 18.53 -2.55 25.92
N GLU A 64 18.04 -2.78 24.71
CA GLU A 64 18.84 -2.77 23.47
C GLU A 64 18.67 -1.45 22.74
N PRO A 65 19.69 -0.58 22.68
CA PRO A 65 19.58 0.74 22.08
C PRO A 65 19.13 0.72 20.60
N ASN A 66 19.54 -0.29 19.86
CA ASN A 66 19.16 -0.44 18.45
C ASN A 66 17.73 -0.94 18.25
N ALA A 67 17.06 -1.40 19.31
CA ALA A 67 15.70 -1.90 19.26
C ALA A 67 14.62 -0.84 19.58
N VAL A 68 15.01 0.41 19.88
CA VAL A 68 14.09 1.47 20.30
C VAL A 68 12.98 1.72 19.28
N GLY A 69 13.31 1.73 18.00
CA GLY A 69 12.30 1.87 16.93
C GLY A 69 11.28 0.74 16.95
N GLY A 70 11.75 -0.51 17.04
CA GLY A 70 10.87 -1.68 17.15
C GLY A 70 9.99 -1.65 18.40
N TRP A 71 10.54 -1.21 19.51
CA TRP A 71 9.82 -1.04 20.77
C TRP A 71 8.72 0.02 20.66
N LEU A 72 9.01 1.21 20.10
CA LEU A 72 8.01 2.26 19.86
C LEU A 72 6.87 1.77 18.96
N HIS A 73 7.19 1.05 17.90
CA HIS A 73 6.20 0.45 17.01
C HIS A 73 5.33 -0.61 17.70
N ALA A 74 5.90 -1.40 18.61
CA ALA A 74 5.14 -2.37 19.42
C ALA A 74 4.21 -1.67 20.42
N VAL A 75 4.68 -0.60 21.08
CA VAL A 75 3.84 0.22 21.97
C VAL A 75 2.67 0.82 21.20
N LEU A 76 2.93 1.44 20.05
CA LEU A 76 1.88 2.01 19.20
C LEU A 76 0.83 0.97 18.80
N ARG A 77 1.29 -0.22 18.36
CA ARG A 77 0.37 -1.29 17.98
C ARG A 77 -0.55 -1.67 19.14
N ASN A 78 -0.02 -1.78 20.36
CA ASN A 78 -0.82 -2.10 21.54
C ASN A 78 -1.83 -0.99 21.84
N VAL A 79 -1.43 0.29 21.75
CA VAL A 79 -2.31 1.44 21.90
C VAL A 79 -3.45 1.38 20.88
N CYS A 80 -3.14 1.17 19.60
CA CYS A 80 -4.14 1.07 18.53
C CYS A 80 -5.10 -0.10 18.77
N LEU A 81 -4.59 -1.28 19.16
CA LEU A 81 -5.44 -2.45 19.44
C LEU A 81 -6.34 -2.25 20.66
N MET A 82 -5.87 -1.54 21.70
CA MET A 82 -6.72 -1.18 22.85
C MET A 82 -7.85 -0.25 22.41
N ARG A 83 -7.56 0.75 21.57
CA ARG A 83 -8.58 1.67 21.02
C ARG A 83 -9.61 0.93 20.17
N LEU A 84 -9.18 0.02 19.28
CA LEU A 84 -10.11 -0.80 18.50
C LEU A 84 -10.99 -1.69 19.38
N ARG A 85 -10.44 -2.27 20.47
CA ARG A 85 -11.24 -3.05 21.42
C ARG A 85 -12.22 -2.20 22.20
N ALA A 86 -11.81 -0.98 22.60
CA ALA A 86 -12.70 -0.03 23.24
C ALA A 86 -13.86 0.37 22.32
N GLN A 87 -13.56 0.66 21.04
CA GLN A 87 -14.58 0.93 20.02
C GLN A 87 -15.52 -0.27 19.80
N GLN A 88 -14.98 -1.51 19.76
CA GLN A 88 -15.82 -2.70 19.66
C GLN A 88 -16.68 -2.91 20.92
N GLY A 89 -16.17 -2.55 22.09
CA GLY A 89 -16.94 -2.56 23.34
C GLY A 89 -18.00 -1.46 23.37
N GLU A 90 -17.68 -0.26 22.91
CA GLU A 90 -18.63 0.85 22.73
C GLU A 90 -19.64 0.55 21.62
N VAL A 91 -19.23 -0.09 20.52
CA VAL A 91 -20.12 -0.56 19.45
C VAL A 91 -21.08 -1.64 19.97
N LEU A 92 -20.64 -2.57 20.82
CA LEU A 92 -21.54 -3.54 21.44
C LEU A 92 -22.53 -2.88 22.42
N PHE A 93 -22.08 -1.87 23.16
CA PHE A 93 -22.95 -1.10 24.06
C PHE A 93 -23.86 -0.16 23.26
N ASP A 94 -23.35 0.45 22.22
CA ASP A 94 -24.06 1.33 21.30
C ASP A 94 -24.97 0.54 20.33
N GLU A 95 -24.63 -0.69 19.89
CA GLU A 95 -25.57 -1.55 19.16
C GLU A 95 -26.76 -1.98 20.01
N LEU A 96 -26.53 -2.26 21.30
CA LEU A 96 -27.64 -2.46 22.25
C LEU A 96 -28.47 -1.18 22.45
N TYR A 97 -27.84 0.00 22.37
CA TYR A 97 -28.51 1.30 22.52
C TYR A 97 -29.08 1.80 21.18
N ARG A 98 -28.44 1.49 20.01
CA ARG A 98 -28.86 1.90 18.66
C ARG A 98 -29.93 1.01 18.05
N HIS A 99 -30.18 -0.17 18.55
CA HIS A 99 -31.45 -0.85 18.28
C HIS A 99 -32.65 -0.07 18.84
N THR A 100 -32.36 1.02 19.59
CA THR A 100 -33.39 1.95 20.09
C THR A 100 -33.29 3.36 19.54
N ALA A 101 -32.23 3.74 18.80
CA ALA A 101 -32.11 5.08 18.18
C ALA A 101 -31.17 5.03 16.97
N GLY A 102 -31.73 5.13 15.79
CA GLY A 102 -30.94 5.19 14.56
C GLY A 102 -30.13 6.49 14.43
N GLU A 103 -28.89 6.33 14.00
CA GLU A 103 -28.21 7.20 13.02
C GLU A 103 -26.74 6.82 12.93
N LEU A 104 -26.34 6.24 11.80
CA LEU A 104 -24.96 6.19 11.37
C LEU A 104 -24.58 7.62 10.92
N SER A 105 -23.77 8.31 11.70
CA SER A 105 -23.21 9.59 11.26
C SER A 105 -22.19 9.32 10.15
N GLU A 106 -22.53 9.68 8.92
CA GLU A 106 -21.55 9.74 7.84
C GLU A 106 -20.45 10.75 8.19
N PRO A 107 -19.18 10.51 7.80
CA PRO A 107 -18.11 11.45 8.04
C PRO A 107 -18.47 12.81 7.45
N SER A 108 -18.16 13.90 8.16
CA SER A 108 -18.47 15.26 7.71
C SER A 108 -17.82 15.53 6.34
N ALA A 109 -18.41 16.44 5.58
CA ALA A 109 -17.86 16.82 4.28
C ALA A 109 -16.41 17.33 4.39
N GLU A 110 -16.07 18.02 5.51
CA GLU A 110 -14.74 18.51 5.82
C GLU A 110 -13.75 17.35 6.08
N GLU A 111 -14.12 16.38 6.89
CA GLU A 111 -13.29 15.20 7.14
C GLU A 111 -13.06 14.37 5.85
N THR A 112 -14.05 14.32 4.98
CA THR A 112 -13.94 13.65 3.67
C THR A 112 -12.96 14.40 2.76
N ILE A 113 -13.04 15.74 2.73
CA ILE A 113 -12.11 16.59 1.95
C ILE A 113 -10.68 16.46 2.48
N GLU A 114 -10.48 16.49 3.79
CA GLU A 114 -9.14 16.33 4.40
C GLU A 114 -8.55 14.95 4.10
N ARG A 115 -9.34 13.88 4.16
CA ARG A 115 -8.91 12.53 3.78
C ARG A 115 -8.48 12.45 2.33
N LEU A 116 -9.26 13.04 1.43
CA LEU A 116 -8.94 13.08 0.00
C LEU A 116 -7.65 13.88 -0.25
N ALA A 117 -7.50 15.04 0.37
CA ALA A 117 -6.31 15.86 0.25
C ALA A 117 -5.04 15.16 0.77
N MET A 118 -5.13 14.47 1.91
CA MET A 118 -4.04 13.69 2.47
C MET A 118 -3.66 12.52 1.53
N ARG A 119 -4.66 11.81 1.01
CA ARG A 119 -4.46 10.72 0.04
C ARG A 119 -3.72 11.23 -1.20
N GLU A 120 -4.20 12.33 -1.78
CA GLU A 120 -3.58 12.97 -2.94
C GLU A 120 -2.13 13.37 -2.70
N TRP A 121 -1.86 13.95 -1.55
CA TRP A 121 -0.51 14.34 -1.17
C TRP A 121 0.43 13.14 -1.08
N VAL A 122 0.01 12.05 -0.42
CA VAL A 122 0.80 10.81 -0.34
C VAL A 122 1.07 10.24 -1.73
N TRP A 123 0.06 10.18 -2.60
CA TRP A 123 0.23 9.69 -3.97
C TRP A 123 1.14 10.58 -4.80
N THR A 124 1.06 11.90 -4.64
CA THR A 124 1.98 12.85 -5.28
C THR A 124 3.42 12.63 -4.82
N ALA A 125 3.64 12.44 -3.52
CA ALA A 125 4.95 12.15 -2.97
C ALA A 125 5.49 10.78 -3.44
N LEU A 126 4.66 9.76 -3.49
CA LEU A 126 5.02 8.45 -4.05
C LEU A 126 5.47 8.57 -5.52
N GLY A 127 4.81 9.44 -6.29
CA GLY A 127 5.19 9.73 -7.67
C GLY A 127 6.60 10.32 -7.83
N LYS A 128 7.20 10.88 -6.78
CA LYS A 128 8.58 11.38 -6.78
C LYS A 128 9.63 10.31 -6.50
N LEU A 129 9.23 9.13 -6.02
CA LEU A 129 10.17 8.05 -5.77
C LEU A 129 10.63 7.40 -7.08
N PRO A 130 11.87 6.88 -7.13
CA PRO A 130 12.29 5.98 -8.19
C PRO A 130 11.32 4.80 -8.35
N GLU A 131 11.08 4.37 -9.58
CA GLU A 131 10.13 3.31 -9.95
C GLU A 131 10.19 2.09 -9.01
N ILE A 132 11.40 1.53 -8.81
CA ILE A 132 11.61 0.35 -7.98
C ILE A 132 11.15 0.55 -6.53
N LEU A 133 11.42 1.72 -5.96
CA LEU A 133 11.01 2.05 -4.59
C LEU A 133 9.52 2.32 -4.52
N ARG A 134 8.97 3.00 -5.51
CA ARG A 134 7.54 3.30 -5.60
C ARG A 134 6.70 2.03 -5.67
N VAL A 135 7.03 1.09 -6.57
CA VAL A 135 6.35 -0.21 -6.66
C VAL A 135 6.44 -0.98 -5.35
N THR A 136 7.64 -1.02 -4.73
CA THR A 136 7.80 -1.69 -3.44
C THR A 136 6.93 -1.05 -2.35
N ALA A 137 6.80 0.30 -2.36
CA ALA A 137 5.93 1.02 -1.44
C ALA A 137 4.44 0.75 -1.72
N MET A 138 4.02 0.75 -2.99
CA MET A 138 2.64 0.48 -3.38
C MET A 138 2.21 -0.91 -2.89
N LEU A 139 2.97 -1.95 -3.17
CA LEU A 139 2.69 -3.31 -2.70
C LEU A 139 2.65 -3.39 -1.17
N ARG A 140 3.58 -2.74 -0.47
CA ARG A 140 3.67 -2.81 0.99
C ARG A 140 2.55 -2.10 1.71
N TYR A 141 2.14 -0.93 1.23
CA TYR A 141 1.25 -0.03 1.97
C TYR A 141 -0.19 0.00 1.43
N PHE A 142 -0.40 -0.46 0.21
CA PHE A 142 -1.70 -0.39 -0.46
C PHE A 142 -2.13 -1.76 -1.00
N GLY A 143 -1.20 -2.67 -1.32
CA GLY A 143 -1.49 -3.98 -1.87
C GLY A 143 -2.00 -4.99 -0.84
N SER A 144 -2.73 -5.98 -1.30
CA SER A 144 -3.25 -7.10 -0.50
C SER A 144 -2.12 -8.07 -0.10
N TYR A 145 -1.14 -8.27 -0.98
CA TYR A 145 0.04 -9.11 -0.76
C TYR A 145 1.18 -8.28 -0.18
N ASN A 146 1.14 -8.02 1.11
CA ASN A 146 1.99 -7.02 1.74
C ASN A 146 3.04 -7.55 2.72
N SER A 147 3.19 -8.86 2.89
CA SER A 147 4.31 -9.44 3.62
C SER A 147 5.63 -9.25 2.85
N TYR A 148 6.75 -9.35 3.53
CA TYR A 148 8.05 -9.19 2.85
C TYR A 148 8.33 -10.34 1.90
N GLU A 149 7.85 -11.52 2.22
CA GLU A 149 7.95 -12.74 1.45
C GLU A 149 7.13 -12.65 0.17
N GLU A 150 5.88 -12.21 0.26
CA GLU A 150 5.00 -12.00 -0.90
C GLU A 150 5.55 -10.90 -1.81
N ILE A 151 5.97 -9.76 -1.25
CA ILE A 151 6.59 -8.69 -2.04
C ILE A 151 7.88 -9.18 -2.72
N ALA A 152 8.67 -10.02 -2.05
CA ALA A 152 9.88 -10.60 -2.61
C ALA A 152 9.55 -11.51 -3.79
N ALA A 153 8.53 -12.36 -3.67
CA ALA A 153 8.03 -13.20 -4.74
C ALA A 153 7.48 -12.35 -5.91
N ILE A 154 6.63 -11.36 -5.59
CA ILE A 154 6.08 -10.44 -6.58
C ILE A 154 7.19 -9.70 -7.34
N LEU A 155 8.22 -9.23 -6.68
CA LEU A 155 9.29 -8.46 -7.33
C LEU A 155 10.43 -9.34 -7.89
N GLY A 156 10.39 -10.65 -7.65
CA GLY A 156 11.44 -11.57 -8.07
C GLY A 156 12.80 -11.23 -7.46
N VAL A 157 12.82 -10.85 -6.18
CA VAL A 157 14.04 -10.41 -5.47
C VAL A 157 14.13 -11.07 -4.09
N PRO A 158 15.34 -11.19 -3.51
CA PRO A 158 15.47 -11.70 -2.15
C PRO A 158 14.73 -10.82 -1.13
N VAL A 159 14.20 -11.42 -0.05
CA VAL A 159 13.51 -10.72 1.05
C VAL A 159 14.38 -9.62 1.67
N GLY A 160 15.70 -9.83 1.76
CA GLY A 160 16.65 -8.81 2.19
C GLY A 160 16.66 -7.55 1.32
N THR A 161 16.45 -7.71 -0.01
CA THR A 161 16.34 -6.61 -0.95
C THR A 161 15.05 -5.82 -0.72
N VAL A 162 13.92 -6.49 -0.45
CA VAL A 162 12.67 -5.81 -0.07
C VAL A 162 12.85 -4.98 1.17
N ARG A 163 13.47 -5.54 2.22
CA ARG A 163 13.78 -4.83 3.48
C ARG A 163 14.62 -3.59 3.24
N SER A 164 15.68 -3.70 2.45
CA SER A 164 16.54 -2.58 2.07
C SER A 164 15.79 -1.50 1.29
N ARG A 165 14.98 -1.90 0.30
CA ARG A 165 14.14 -0.97 -0.49
C ARG A 165 13.14 -0.24 0.39
N LEU A 166 12.44 -0.93 1.30
CA LEU A 166 11.49 -0.30 2.22
C LEU A 166 12.17 0.68 3.19
N SER A 167 13.40 0.41 3.61
CA SER A 167 14.20 1.37 4.38
C SER A 167 14.48 2.64 3.57
N GLN A 168 14.82 2.49 2.28
CA GLN A 168 15.03 3.64 1.38
C GLN A 168 13.72 4.39 1.09
N VAL A 169 12.60 3.64 0.92
CA VAL A 169 11.26 4.23 0.74
C VAL A 169 10.94 5.18 1.89
N LYS A 170 11.07 4.74 3.13
CA LYS A 170 10.76 5.57 4.32
C LYS A 170 11.48 6.91 4.28
N ARG A 171 12.80 6.89 4.02
CA ARG A 171 13.60 8.12 3.96
C ARG A 171 13.19 9.02 2.80
N LYS A 172 13.14 8.46 1.57
CA LYS A 172 12.84 9.24 0.37
C LYS A 172 11.38 9.71 0.32
N LEU A 173 10.45 8.95 0.87
CA LEU A 173 9.06 9.36 0.95
C LEU A 173 8.89 10.52 1.93
N ALA A 174 9.58 10.52 3.07
CA ALA A 174 9.57 11.66 3.99
C ALA A 174 10.11 12.94 3.32
N GLU A 175 11.23 12.83 2.59
CA GLU A 175 11.79 13.94 1.81
C GLU A 175 10.79 14.44 0.74
N ALA A 176 10.14 13.52 0.01
CA ALA A 176 9.17 13.84 -1.04
C ALA A 176 7.90 14.48 -0.46
N LEU A 177 7.40 14.02 0.67
CA LEU A 177 6.26 14.62 1.37
C LEU A 177 6.55 16.09 1.73
N LEU A 178 7.71 16.37 2.31
CA LEU A 178 8.11 17.74 2.62
C LEU A 178 8.22 18.63 1.36
N GLN A 179 8.77 18.09 0.27
CA GLN A 179 8.91 18.82 -1.00
C GLN A 179 7.58 19.08 -1.69
N THR A 180 6.56 18.28 -1.43
CA THR A 180 5.25 18.37 -2.09
C THR A 180 4.17 18.98 -1.21
N ALA A 181 4.45 19.33 0.04
CA ALA A 181 3.47 19.87 0.99
C ALA A 181 2.74 21.14 0.52
N GLY A 182 3.41 21.98 -0.30
CA GLY A 182 2.84 23.20 -0.85
C GLY A 182 2.28 23.09 -2.27
N LEU A 183 2.21 21.88 -2.84
CA LEU A 183 1.69 21.68 -4.19
C LEU A 183 0.18 21.44 -4.19
N ALA A 184 -0.51 21.84 -5.27
CA ALA A 184 -1.88 21.40 -5.50
C ALA A 184 -1.88 19.91 -5.86
N HIS A 185 -2.70 19.15 -5.17
CA HIS A 185 -2.85 17.69 -5.34
C HIS A 185 -4.25 17.42 -5.91
N GLY A 186 -4.38 16.66 -6.96
CA GLY A 186 -5.71 16.42 -7.53
C GLY A 186 -5.71 15.42 -8.69
N GLU A 187 -4.54 14.97 -9.11
CA GLU A 187 -4.42 14.09 -10.28
C GLU A 187 -4.22 12.61 -9.94
N ALA A 188 -3.73 12.29 -8.73
CA ALA A 188 -3.39 10.91 -8.38
C ALA A 188 -4.63 10.04 -8.20
N THR A 189 -5.68 10.53 -7.53
CA THR A 189 -6.95 9.81 -7.39
C THR A 189 -7.63 9.62 -8.73
N LYS A 190 -7.70 10.68 -9.55
CA LYS A 190 -8.27 10.60 -10.91
C LYS A 190 -7.57 9.54 -11.76
N ARG A 191 -6.23 9.44 -11.64
CA ARG A 191 -5.45 8.44 -12.36
C ARG A 191 -5.76 7.02 -11.86
N THR A 192 -5.82 6.81 -10.56
CA THR A 192 -6.19 5.51 -9.98
C THR A 192 -7.61 5.10 -10.39
N GLU A 193 -8.57 6.01 -10.31
CA GLU A 193 -9.95 5.77 -10.73
C GLU A 193 -10.08 5.49 -12.25
N SER A 194 -9.30 6.22 -13.07
CA SER A 194 -9.26 5.99 -14.51
C SER A 194 -8.65 4.62 -14.84
N SER A 195 -7.54 4.25 -14.17
CA SER A 195 -6.92 2.94 -14.33
C SER A 195 -7.82 1.82 -13.85
N ALA A 196 -8.49 1.99 -12.70
CA ALA A 196 -9.43 1.00 -12.17
C ALA A 196 -10.60 0.77 -13.14
N ARG A 197 -11.13 1.84 -13.73
CA ARG A 197 -12.19 1.76 -14.74
C ARG A 197 -11.71 1.03 -15.99
N PHE A 198 -10.54 1.40 -16.50
CA PHE A 198 -9.95 0.76 -17.68
C PHE A 198 -9.77 -0.75 -17.47
N PHE A 199 -9.13 -1.17 -16.38
CA PHE A 199 -8.91 -2.59 -16.13
C PHE A 199 -10.19 -3.35 -15.80
N ALA A 200 -11.18 -2.72 -15.14
CA ALA A 200 -12.49 -3.33 -14.91
C ALA A 200 -13.23 -3.59 -16.23
N GLU A 201 -13.17 -2.67 -17.17
CA GLU A 201 -13.75 -2.82 -18.51
C GLU A 201 -12.99 -3.87 -19.32
N PHE A 202 -11.65 -3.78 -19.34
CA PHE A 202 -10.77 -4.69 -20.06
C PHE A 202 -10.99 -6.16 -19.66
N TYR A 203 -10.91 -6.44 -18.37
CA TYR A 203 -11.14 -7.80 -17.86
C TYR A 203 -12.64 -8.17 -17.81
N GLY A 204 -13.53 -7.18 -17.74
CA GLY A 204 -14.97 -7.38 -17.86
C GLY A 204 -15.35 -7.96 -19.22
N LEU A 205 -14.82 -7.43 -20.31
CA LEU A 205 -15.00 -7.94 -21.67
C LEU A 205 -14.36 -9.32 -21.83
N HIS A 206 -13.12 -9.48 -21.37
CA HIS A 206 -12.45 -10.79 -21.36
C HIS A 206 -13.29 -11.87 -20.68
N ASN A 207 -13.86 -11.59 -19.51
CA ASN A 207 -14.69 -12.54 -18.76
C ASN A 207 -16.01 -12.88 -19.46
N GLN A 208 -16.44 -12.06 -20.43
CA GLN A 208 -17.64 -12.29 -21.25
C GLN A 208 -17.36 -13.02 -22.57
N GLY A 209 -16.09 -13.34 -22.82
CA GLY A 209 -15.70 -14.00 -24.05
C GLY A 209 -15.34 -13.03 -25.18
N GLU A 210 -15.11 -11.75 -24.86
CA GLU A 210 -14.74 -10.73 -25.85
C GLU A 210 -13.30 -10.27 -25.63
N VAL A 211 -12.48 -10.28 -26.68
CA VAL A 211 -11.15 -9.67 -26.65
C VAL A 211 -11.28 -8.20 -27.05
N SER A 212 -11.02 -7.31 -26.11
CA SER A 212 -11.03 -5.87 -26.37
C SER A 212 -9.82 -5.46 -27.21
N THR A 213 -9.99 -5.27 -28.50
CA THR A 213 -8.95 -4.72 -29.39
C THR A 213 -8.52 -3.32 -28.94
N ASP A 214 -9.48 -2.48 -28.54
CA ASP A 214 -9.23 -1.13 -28.04
C ASP A 214 -8.45 -1.19 -26.69
N GLY A 215 -8.74 -2.19 -25.86
CA GLY A 215 -7.99 -2.43 -24.61
C GLY A 215 -6.54 -2.81 -24.86
N LEU A 216 -6.28 -3.59 -25.91
CA LEU A 216 -4.91 -3.94 -26.32
C LEU A 216 -4.13 -2.75 -26.88
N ASP A 217 -4.77 -1.73 -27.43
CA ASP A 217 -4.11 -0.52 -27.93
C ASP A 217 -3.51 0.35 -26.81
N ALA A 218 -3.90 0.14 -25.56
CA ALA A 218 -3.25 0.73 -24.41
C ALA A 218 -1.84 0.18 -24.17
N PHE A 219 -1.49 -0.96 -24.80
CA PHE A 219 -0.16 -1.57 -24.72
C PHE A 219 0.66 -1.20 -25.98
N SER A 220 1.97 -0.99 -25.79
CA SER A 220 2.89 -0.79 -26.93
C SER A 220 2.95 -2.04 -27.79
N GLU A 221 3.18 -1.89 -29.09
CA GLU A 221 3.34 -3.03 -29.99
C GLU A 221 4.46 -3.97 -29.56
N ASP A 222 5.55 -3.42 -29.03
CA ASP A 222 6.74 -4.10 -28.52
C ASP A 222 6.71 -4.32 -27.00
N VAL A 223 5.54 -4.31 -26.37
CA VAL A 223 5.42 -4.45 -24.91
C VAL A 223 6.23 -5.65 -24.40
N ALA A 224 7.02 -5.42 -23.37
CA ALA A 224 7.79 -6.47 -22.71
C ALA A 224 6.94 -7.11 -21.61
N VAL A 225 6.63 -8.38 -21.75
CA VAL A 225 5.93 -9.18 -20.75
C VAL A 225 6.95 -10.01 -19.98
N VAL A 226 7.05 -9.75 -18.69
CA VAL A 226 7.94 -10.49 -17.78
C VAL A 226 7.10 -11.54 -17.07
N LEU A 227 7.38 -12.78 -17.34
CA LEU A 227 6.70 -13.94 -16.75
C LEU A 227 7.20 -14.21 -15.32
N PRO A 228 6.48 -15.00 -14.51
CA PRO A 228 6.85 -15.29 -13.12
C PRO A 228 8.22 -15.96 -12.96
N ASP A 229 8.64 -16.77 -13.93
CA ASP A 229 9.96 -17.41 -13.98
C ASP A 229 11.09 -16.47 -14.37
N GLY A 230 10.75 -15.21 -14.72
CA GLY A 230 11.69 -14.18 -15.16
C GLY A 230 11.93 -14.17 -16.66
N ALA A 231 11.34 -15.06 -17.44
CA ALA A 231 11.39 -15.01 -18.89
C ALA A 231 10.74 -13.72 -19.41
N ILE A 232 11.29 -13.17 -20.48
CA ILE A 232 10.79 -11.95 -21.11
C ILE A 232 10.35 -12.29 -22.53
N VAL A 233 9.07 -12.14 -22.78
CA VAL A 233 8.48 -12.19 -24.11
C VAL A 233 8.12 -10.77 -24.55
N ARG A 234 8.10 -10.53 -25.87
CA ARG A 234 7.83 -9.22 -26.41
C ARG A 234 6.76 -9.30 -27.49
N GLY A 235 5.90 -8.33 -27.47
CA GLY A 235 4.84 -8.15 -28.46
C GLY A 235 3.47 -8.15 -27.83
N ARG A 236 2.64 -7.25 -28.30
CA ARG A 236 1.24 -7.13 -27.88
C ARG A 236 0.42 -8.36 -28.31
N GLU A 237 0.79 -8.99 -29.40
CA GLU A 237 0.15 -10.20 -29.93
C GLU A 237 0.23 -11.36 -28.93
N LEU A 238 1.41 -11.57 -28.30
CA LEU A 238 1.59 -12.60 -27.29
C LEU A 238 0.74 -12.37 -26.03
N LEU A 239 0.51 -11.10 -25.67
CA LEU A 239 -0.42 -10.77 -24.59
C LEU A 239 -1.86 -11.11 -24.97
N ALA A 240 -2.22 -10.84 -26.21
CA ALA A 240 -3.54 -11.19 -26.73
C ALA A 240 -3.75 -12.72 -26.80
N GLU A 241 -2.74 -13.45 -27.27
CA GLU A 241 -2.76 -14.93 -27.33
C GLU A 241 -2.99 -15.53 -25.94
N GLY A 242 -2.24 -15.09 -24.90
CA GLY A 242 -2.45 -15.58 -23.54
C GLY A 242 -3.85 -15.29 -22.98
N LEU A 243 -4.39 -14.08 -23.27
CA LEU A 243 -5.77 -13.77 -22.90
C LEU A 243 -6.80 -14.64 -23.63
N MET A 244 -6.55 -14.99 -24.90
CA MET A 244 -7.41 -15.88 -25.67
C MET A 244 -7.35 -17.32 -25.16
N GLU A 245 -6.17 -17.81 -24.80
CA GLU A 245 -5.97 -19.13 -24.20
C GLU A 245 -6.73 -19.26 -22.87
N ASP A 246 -6.62 -18.27 -21.99
CA ASP A 246 -7.37 -18.22 -20.74
C ASP A 246 -8.89 -18.22 -20.99
N GLN A 247 -9.33 -17.48 -22.00
CA GLN A 247 -10.74 -17.39 -22.38
C GLN A 247 -11.28 -18.69 -22.94
N GLU A 248 -10.53 -19.35 -23.84
CA GLU A 248 -10.89 -20.67 -24.40
C GLU A 248 -10.94 -21.74 -23.30
N ALA A 249 -10.05 -21.66 -22.33
CA ALA A 249 -10.05 -22.51 -21.15
C ALA A 249 -11.22 -22.19 -20.18
N GLY A 250 -11.92 -21.08 -20.34
CA GLY A 250 -13.02 -20.67 -19.47
C GLY A 250 -12.58 -19.99 -18.17
N VAL A 251 -11.34 -19.53 -18.10
CA VAL A 251 -10.77 -18.81 -16.97
C VAL A 251 -11.34 -17.38 -16.92
N LYS A 252 -11.65 -16.91 -15.72
CA LYS A 252 -12.07 -15.52 -15.47
C LYS A 252 -11.14 -14.87 -14.48
N LEU A 253 -10.83 -13.59 -14.69
CA LEU A 253 -10.07 -12.79 -13.74
C LEU A 253 -11.00 -11.82 -13.01
N ARG A 254 -11.12 -11.99 -11.70
CA ARG A 254 -11.84 -11.08 -10.81
C ARG A 254 -10.84 -10.10 -10.19
N LEU A 255 -10.94 -8.83 -10.56
CA LEU A 255 -10.13 -7.79 -9.95
C LEU A 255 -10.45 -7.63 -8.47
N THR A 256 -9.42 -7.53 -7.63
CA THR A 256 -9.54 -7.28 -6.19
C THR A 256 -9.09 -5.87 -5.82
N ASP A 257 -8.06 -5.34 -6.49
CA ASP A 257 -7.61 -3.97 -6.29
C ASP A 257 -6.86 -3.43 -7.51
N VAL A 258 -6.88 -2.11 -7.69
CA VAL A 258 -6.09 -1.38 -8.70
C VAL A 258 -5.52 -0.13 -8.07
N MET A 259 -4.19 0.00 -8.15
CA MET A 259 -3.45 1.13 -7.60
C MET A 259 -2.62 1.76 -8.72
N ALA A 260 -2.75 3.06 -8.94
CA ALA A 260 -1.97 3.76 -9.95
C ALA A 260 -1.20 4.95 -9.37
N SER A 261 0.04 5.12 -9.79
CA SER A 261 0.86 6.27 -9.44
C SER A 261 1.77 6.61 -10.62
N ARG A 262 1.58 7.78 -11.19
CA ARG A 262 2.37 8.34 -12.28
C ARG A 262 2.44 7.40 -13.50
N ASP A 263 3.52 6.64 -13.64
CA ASP A 263 3.86 5.76 -14.76
C ASP A 263 3.81 4.27 -14.36
N VAL A 264 3.15 3.94 -13.25
CA VAL A 264 3.00 2.58 -12.76
C VAL A 264 1.56 2.34 -12.32
N THR A 265 0.99 1.20 -12.74
CA THR A 265 -0.25 0.67 -12.20
C THR A 265 -0.01 -0.75 -11.68
N VAL A 266 -0.48 -1.04 -10.48
CA VAL A 266 -0.54 -2.39 -9.93
C VAL A 266 -1.99 -2.85 -9.98
N VAL A 267 -2.21 -4.01 -10.56
CA VAL A 267 -3.51 -4.68 -10.68
C VAL A 267 -3.43 -5.97 -9.91
N GLU A 268 -4.31 -6.16 -8.95
CA GLU A 268 -4.44 -7.42 -8.20
C GLU A 268 -5.75 -8.10 -8.55
N GLY A 269 -5.73 -9.43 -8.65
CA GLY A 269 -6.91 -10.21 -9.02
C GLY A 269 -6.82 -11.66 -8.58
N ARG A 270 -7.97 -12.33 -8.65
CA ARG A 270 -8.11 -13.77 -8.43
C ARG A 270 -8.62 -14.43 -9.69
N PHE A 271 -8.01 -15.55 -10.04
CA PHE A 271 -8.51 -16.38 -11.12
C PHE A 271 -9.67 -17.27 -10.63
N GLU A 272 -10.70 -17.33 -11.46
CA GLU A 272 -11.80 -18.30 -11.34
C GLU A 272 -11.59 -19.33 -12.46
N ASN A 273 -10.98 -20.45 -12.10
CA ASN A 273 -10.71 -21.55 -13.03
C ASN A 273 -12.01 -22.36 -13.30
N PRO A 274 -12.15 -23.00 -14.47
CA PRO A 274 -13.27 -23.85 -14.76
C PRO A 274 -13.27 -25.12 -13.87
N PRO A 275 -14.44 -25.71 -13.58
CA PRO A 275 -14.54 -26.87 -12.69
C PRO A 275 -13.81 -28.12 -13.17
N ASP A 276 -13.62 -28.27 -14.47
CA ASP A 276 -12.93 -29.38 -15.13
C ASP A 276 -11.42 -29.21 -15.18
N ASP A 277 -10.91 -27.98 -15.02
CA ASP A 277 -9.49 -27.68 -14.85
C ASP A 277 -9.24 -26.64 -13.74
N PRO A 278 -9.39 -27.04 -12.46
CA PRO A 278 -9.34 -26.10 -11.33
C PRO A 278 -7.93 -25.55 -11.04
N PHE A 279 -6.90 -26.03 -11.72
CA PHE A 279 -5.51 -25.64 -11.57
C PHE A 279 -4.92 -24.99 -12.83
N HIS A 280 -5.75 -24.61 -13.80
CA HIS A 280 -5.30 -23.99 -15.04
C HIS A 280 -4.45 -22.74 -14.79
N CYS A 281 -4.98 -21.79 -14.04
CA CYS A 281 -4.24 -20.63 -13.53
C CYS A 281 -4.02 -20.72 -12.03
N PRO A 282 -2.94 -20.14 -11.50
CA PRO A 282 -2.74 -19.95 -10.06
C PRO A 282 -3.91 -19.18 -9.44
N PRO A 283 -4.20 -19.33 -8.13
CA PRO A 283 -5.40 -18.77 -7.53
C PRO A 283 -5.46 -17.25 -7.55
N ALA A 284 -4.31 -16.59 -7.66
CA ALA A 284 -4.27 -15.14 -7.66
C ALA A 284 -3.07 -14.58 -8.46
N THR A 285 -3.22 -13.31 -8.88
CA THR A 285 -2.18 -12.59 -9.63
C THR A 285 -2.01 -11.17 -9.10
N ALA A 286 -0.78 -10.68 -9.18
CA ALA A 286 -0.46 -9.27 -9.14
C ALA A 286 0.28 -8.90 -10.43
N GLN A 287 -0.20 -7.90 -11.12
CA GLN A 287 0.35 -7.43 -12.39
C GLN A 287 0.87 -6.00 -12.19
N VAL A 288 2.11 -5.75 -12.59
CA VAL A 288 2.69 -4.40 -12.53
C VAL A 288 2.88 -3.89 -13.94
N HIS A 289 2.12 -2.86 -14.29
CA HIS A 289 2.12 -2.21 -15.58
C HIS A 289 2.96 -0.94 -15.52
N PHE A 290 3.94 -0.81 -16.40
CA PHE A 290 4.83 0.34 -16.52
C PHE A 290 4.52 1.11 -17.79
N TYR A 291 4.26 2.40 -17.65
CA TYR A 291 3.87 3.27 -18.75
C TYR A 291 5.05 4.09 -19.28
N ARG A 292 5.03 4.32 -20.58
CA ARG A 292 5.84 5.33 -21.27
C ARG A 292 4.90 6.20 -22.11
N GLY A 293 4.68 7.45 -21.66
CA GLY A 293 3.57 8.26 -22.15
C GLY A 293 2.25 7.62 -21.73
N ASP A 294 1.35 7.40 -22.66
CA ASP A 294 0.02 6.86 -22.43
C ASP A 294 -0.08 5.35 -22.68
N ARG A 295 1.04 4.69 -23.02
CA ARG A 295 1.04 3.24 -23.34
C ARG A 295 1.84 2.44 -22.33
N VAL A 296 1.35 1.26 -22.02
CA VAL A 296 2.06 0.25 -21.23
C VAL A 296 3.18 -0.34 -22.11
N HIS A 297 4.43 -0.15 -21.71
CA HIS A 297 5.60 -0.68 -22.42
C HIS A 297 6.21 -1.92 -21.77
N ARG A 298 5.82 -2.20 -20.53
CA ARG A 298 6.23 -3.39 -19.81
C ARG A 298 5.14 -3.83 -18.84
N VAL A 299 4.85 -5.11 -18.82
CA VAL A 299 4.00 -5.76 -17.81
C VAL A 299 4.83 -6.80 -17.10
N ARG A 300 4.62 -6.93 -15.82
CA ARG A 300 5.21 -7.98 -15.02
C ARG A 300 4.10 -8.75 -14.33
N PHE A 301 4.04 -10.06 -14.60
CA PHE A 301 3.07 -10.96 -14.00
C PHE A 301 3.68 -11.67 -12.80
N TYR A 302 2.86 -11.84 -11.77
CA TYR A 302 3.16 -12.62 -10.58
C TYR A 302 1.95 -13.43 -10.18
N TYR A 303 2.19 -14.66 -9.85
CA TYR A 303 1.17 -15.58 -9.41
C TYR A 303 1.42 -15.93 -7.93
N ALA A 304 0.34 -15.95 -7.12
CA ALA A 304 0.35 -16.24 -5.70
C ALA A 304 -0.44 -17.53 -5.38
#